data_fb5b803a3ec08c669da678b64cb17b30
#
_entry.id   fb5b803a3ec08c669da678b64cb17b30
#
_cell.length_a   1.000
_cell.length_b   1.000
_cell.length_c   1.000
_cell.angle_alpha   90.00
_cell.angle_beta   90.00
_cell.angle_gamma   90.00
#
_symmetry.space_group_name_H-M   'P 1'
#
loop_
_entity.id
_entity.type
_entity.pdbx_description
1 polymer ?
#
loop_
_entity_poly.entity_id
_entity_poly.type
_entity_poly.pdbx_seq_one_letter_code
_entity_poly.pdbx_strand_id
1 'polypeptide(L)'
;MTWMAASNSVVLRRIRERELITATRALFDERGMQDAPIEEIAKAAGIARGLVYRQFSSKEELFVLTVTDYLDELAGELEAAIAPTSDPVAALQCATEAYARYCLRYPAFLDSSMSLMRRPAGELHEIVSESVWLRLGQGMARCVDQVATILREGGRAGLFAVHDPDYFANILWTQVLGVMHLARIRVGVRQLAPGVPALFTVEPEQIMRTCVKAVMATVEAPRPH
;
A
#
# COMPACT_ATOMS: atom_id res chain seq x y z
N MET A 1 -4.64 -27.61 33.93
CA MET A 1 -5.75 -27.45 32.96
C MET A 1 -5.97 -26.00 32.48
N THR A 2 -5.63 -24.97 33.25
CA THR A 2 -5.88 -23.54 32.93
C THR A 2 -5.06 -23.00 31.76
N TRP A 3 -3.84 -23.49 31.54
CA TRP A 3 -2.92 -22.98 30.49
C TRP A 3 -3.35 -23.40 29.07
N MET A 4 -3.86 -24.61 28.88
CA MET A 4 -4.37 -25.06 27.57
C MET A 4 -5.65 -24.31 27.14
N ALA A 5 -6.51 -23.91 28.06
CA ALA A 5 -7.72 -23.14 27.76
C ALA A 5 -7.39 -21.70 27.34
N ALA A 6 -6.38 -21.06 27.96
CA ALA A 6 -5.91 -19.74 27.61
C ALA A 6 -5.25 -19.72 26.21
N SER A 7 -4.46 -20.74 25.88
CA SER A 7 -3.84 -20.91 24.56
C SER A 7 -4.91 -21.05 23.46
N ASN A 8 -5.97 -21.82 23.71
CA ASN A 8 -7.04 -22.06 22.73
C ASN A 8 -7.87 -20.78 22.48
N SER A 9 -8.09 -19.95 23.50
CA SER A 9 -8.81 -18.67 23.36
C SER A 9 -8.04 -17.65 22.52
N VAL A 10 -6.72 -17.60 22.65
CA VAL A 10 -5.84 -16.71 21.86
C VAL A 10 -5.84 -17.14 20.38
N VAL A 11 -5.74 -18.44 20.12
CA VAL A 11 -5.77 -18.97 18.76
C VAL A 11 -7.11 -18.68 18.09
N LEU A 12 -8.24 -18.91 18.75
CA LEU A 12 -9.57 -18.61 18.24
C LEU A 12 -9.75 -17.09 17.97
N ARG A 13 -9.19 -16.24 18.82
CA ARG A 13 -9.23 -14.81 18.62
C ARG A 13 -8.48 -14.38 17.34
N ARG A 14 -7.29 -14.94 17.09
CA ARG A 14 -6.50 -14.68 15.88
C ARG A 14 -7.19 -15.18 14.62
N ILE A 15 -7.83 -16.33 14.67
CA ILE A 15 -8.61 -16.87 13.54
C ILE A 15 -9.74 -15.90 13.19
N ARG A 16 -10.53 -15.47 14.17
CA ARG A 16 -11.63 -14.52 13.97
C ARG A 16 -11.16 -13.16 13.46
N GLU A 17 -10.02 -12.66 13.96
CA GLU A 17 -9.41 -11.43 13.47
C GLU A 17 -9.12 -11.55 11.96
N ARG A 18 -8.48 -12.65 11.55
CA ARG A 18 -8.17 -12.90 10.14
C ARG A 18 -9.42 -13.03 9.28
N GLU A 19 -10.43 -13.76 9.73
CA GLU A 19 -11.72 -13.90 9.02
C GLU A 19 -12.38 -12.52 8.78
N LEU A 20 -12.39 -11.66 9.79
CA LEU A 20 -12.94 -10.31 9.70
C LEU A 20 -12.13 -9.41 8.75
N ILE A 21 -10.81 -9.44 8.82
CA ILE A 21 -9.94 -8.71 7.90
C ILE A 21 -10.18 -9.19 6.46
N THR A 22 -10.23 -10.49 6.23
CA THR A 22 -10.49 -11.08 4.90
C THR A 22 -11.86 -10.65 4.35
N ALA A 23 -12.90 -10.69 5.18
CA ALA A 23 -14.24 -10.26 4.78
C ALA A 23 -14.30 -8.76 4.48
N THR A 24 -13.61 -7.94 5.28
CA THR A 24 -13.51 -6.49 5.05
C THR A 24 -12.79 -6.18 3.76
N ARG A 25 -11.66 -6.85 3.51
CA ARG A 25 -10.89 -6.71 2.28
C ARG A 25 -11.71 -7.09 1.05
N ALA A 26 -12.42 -8.22 1.10
CA ALA A 26 -13.29 -8.65 0.00
C ALA A 26 -14.38 -7.60 -0.32
N LEU A 27 -14.99 -6.98 0.70
CA LEU A 27 -15.95 -5.90 0.50
C LEU A 27 -15.31 -4.64 -0.11
N PHE A 28 -14.09 -4.30 0.30
CA PHE A 28 -13.33 -3.20 -0.27
C PHE A 28 -13.00 -3.44 -1.74
N ASP A 29 -12.55 -4.64 -2.08
CA ASP A 29 -12.20 -5.02 -3.46
C ASP A 29 -13.43 -5.07 -4.36
N GLU A 30 -14.58 -5.56 -3.85
CA GLU A 30 -15.83 -5.65 -4.60
C GLU A 30 -16.44 -4.28 -4.88
N ARG A 31 -16.45 -3.37 -3.89
CA ARG A 31 -17.24 -2.13 -3.92
C ARG A 31 -16.41 -0.86 -4.03
N GLY A 32 -15.08 -0.96 -3.92
CA GLY A 32 -14.20 0.20 -3.83
C GLY A 32 -14.46 1.03 -2.56
N MET A 33 -15.08 0.45 -1.54
CA MET A 33 -15.50 1.15 -0.33
C MET A 33 -14.42 1.12 0.73
N GLN A 34 -13.96 2.30 1.13
CA GLN A 34 -13.07 2.49 2.29
C GLN A 34 -13.84 2.44 3.61
N ASP A 35 -15.17 2.67 3.56
CA ASP A 35 -16.07 2.82 4.70
C ASP A 35 -17.22 1.80 4.68
N ALA A 36 -16.91 0.51 4.55
CA ALA A 36 -17.95 -0.52 4.67
C ALA A 36 -18.60 -0.43 6.07
N PRO A 37 -19.95 -0.40 6.15
CA PRO A 37 -20.64 -0.46 7.43
C PRO A 37 -20.28 -1.73 8.21
N ILE A 38 -20.11 -1.62 9.51
CA ILE A 38 -19.78 -2.79 10.38
C ILE A 38 -20.82 -3.91 10.24
N GLU A 39 -22.08 -3.54 10.00
CA GLU A 39 -23.17 -4.47 9.77
C GLU A 39 -22.92 -5.37 8.54
N GLU A 40 -22.43 -4.79 7.46
CA GLU A 40 -22.13 -5.52 6.23
C GLU A 40 -20.89 -6.41 6.40
N ILE A 41 -19.86 -5.91 7.09
CA ILE A 41 -18.67 -6.69 7.44
C ILE A 41 -19.06 -7.90 8.30
N ALA A 42 -19.87 -7.69 9.34
CA ALA A 42 -20.35 -8.75 10.20
C ALA A 42 -21.17 -9.81 9.42
N LYS A 43 -22.04 -9.35 8.52
CA LYS A 43 -22.83 -10.22 7.62
C LYS A 43 -21.94 -11.01 6.68
N ALA A 44 -20.94 -10.37 6.05
CA ALA A 44 -20.00 -11.04 5.15
C ALA A 44 -19.15 -12.09 5.87
N ALA A 45 -18.76 -11.82 7.13
CA ALA A 45 -18.03 -12.75 7.98
C ALA A 45 -18.92 -13.82 8.65
N GLY A 46 -20.25 -13.77 8.47
CA GLY A 46 -21.18 -14.73 9.08
C GLY A 46 -21.29 -14.64 10.59
N ILE A 47 -21.05 -13.47 11.20
CA ILE A 47 -21.06 -13.26 12.65
C ILE A 47 -22.02 -12.15 13.08
N ALA A 48 -22.38 -12.13 14.37
CA ALA A 48 -23.16 -11.03 14.93
C ALA A 48 -22.31 -9.75 15.06
N ARG A 49 -22.89 -8.57 14.77
CA ARG A 49 -22.25 -7.24 14.89
C ARG A 49 -21.48 -7.05 16.21
N GLY A 50 -22.07 -7.50 17.34
CA GLY A 50 -21.44 -7.37 18.66
C GLY A 50 -20.13 -8.14 18.80
N LEU A 51 -19.88 -9.15 17.96
CA LEU A 51 -18.61 -9.87 17.94
C LEU A 51 -17.49 -9.08 17.25
N VAL A 52 -17.81 -8.22 16.29
CA VAL A 52 -16.83 -7.30 15.67
C VAL A 52 -16.28 -6.35 16.72
N TYR A 53 -17.15 -5.69 17.48
CA TYR A 53 -16.73 -4.78 18.56
C TYR A 53 -16.04 -5.45 19.76
N ARG A 54 -16.21 -6.76 19.92
CA ARG A 54 -15.42 -7.54 20.89
C ARG A 54 -14.03 -7.89 20.38
N GLN A 55 -13.83 -7.89 19.08
CA GLN A 55 -12.56 -8.19 18.44
C GLN A 55 -11.68 -6.94 18.25
N PHE A 56 -12.28 -5.82 17.87
CA PHE A 56 -11.61 -4.55 17.57
C PHE A 56 -12.14 -3.45 18.46
N SER A 57 -11.25 -2.57 18.94
CA SER A 57 -11.62 -1.43 19.78
C SER A 57 -12.37 -0.33 19.01
N SER A 58 -12.13 -0.26 17.70
CA SER A 58 -12.78 0.72 16.81
C SER A 58 -12.91 0.17 15.38
N LYS A 59 -13.72 0.83 14.56
CA LYS A 59 -13.82 0.57 13.12
C LYS A 59 -12.49 0.89 12.43
N GLU A 60 -11.80 1.91 12.91
CA GLU A 60 -10.52 2.35 12.42
C GLU A 60 -9.44 1.27 12.60
N GLU A 61 -9.46 0.54 13.71
CA GLU A 61 -8.55 -0.61 13.89
C GLU A 61 -8.73 -1.68 12.80
N LEU A 62 -9.97 -2.06 12.52
CA LEU A 62 -10.27 -3.02 11.47
C LEU A 62 -9.83 -2.50 10.09
N PHE A 63 -10.07 -1.21 9.81
CA PHE A 63 -9.61 -0.56 8.57
C PHE A 63 -8.09 -0.61 8.45
N VAL A 64 -7.36 -0.20 9.48
CA VAL A 64 -5.87 -0.20 9.49
C VAL A 64 -5.32 -1.61 9.34
N LEU A 65 -5.91 -2.60 9.99
CA LEU A 65 -5.49 -4.00 9.85
C LEU A 65 -5.79 -4.57 8.46
N THR A 66 -6.85 -4.11 7.81
CA THR A 66 -7.15 -4.47 6.42
C THR A 66 -6.11 -3.87 5.47
N VAL A 67 -5.68 -2.61 5.70
CA VAL A 67 -4.57 -2.03 4.93
C VAL A 67 -3.26 -2.76 5.20
N THR A 68 -3.01 -3.19 6.44
CA THR A 68 -1.82 -3.99 6.78
C THR A 68 -1.79 -5.32 6.01
N ASP A 69 -2.95 -5.97 5.83
CA ASP A 69 -3.07 -7.21 5.05
C ASP A 69 -2.69 -6.99 3.56
N TYR A 70 -3.11 -5.87 2.95
CA TYR A 70 -2.64 -5.48 1.62
C TYR A 70 -1.12 -5.24 1.57
N LEU A 71 -0.56 -4.59 2.60
CA LEU A 71 0.88 -4.33 2.66
C LEU A 71 1.70 -5.62 2.82
N ASP A 72 1.18 -6.60 3.58
CA ASP A 72 1.83 -7.91 3.74
C ASP A 72 1.90 -8.67 2.42
N GLU A 73 0.82 -8.67 1.63
CA GLU A 73 0.79 -9.26 0.29
C GLU A 73 1.72 -8.50 -0.66
N LEU A 74 1.64 -7.16 -0.68
CA LEU A 74 2.51 -6.34 -1.53
C LEU A 74 3.99 -6.58 -1.23
N ALA A 75 4.38 -6.69 0.04
CA ALA A 75 5.77 -6.97 0.41
C ALA A 75 6.27 -8.29 -0.20
N GLY A 76 5.43 -9.33 -0.18
CA GLY A 76 5.75 -10.62 -0.83
C GLY A 76 5.83 -10.52 -2.36
N GLU A 77 4.97 -9.72 -3.00
CA GLU A 77 5.04 -9.49 -4.45
C GLU A 77 6.27 -8.71 -4.87
N LEU A 78 6.67 -7.70 -4.07
CA LEU A 78 7.91 -6.97 -4.31
C LEU A 78 9.11 -7.90 -4.20
N GLU A 79 9.19 -8.71 -3.13
CA GLU A 79 10.25 -9.70 -2.94
C GLU A 79 10.34 -10.66 -4.12
N ALA A 80 9.20 -11.22 -4.56
CA ALA A 80 9.14 -12.12 -5.72
C ALA A 80 9.56 -11.45 -7.04
N ALA A 81 9.23 -10.16 -7.22
CA ALA A 81 9.58 -9.40 -8.42
C ALA A 81 11.08 -9.05 -8.48
N ILE A 82 11.71 -8.83 -7.34
CA ILE A 82 13.12 -8.46 -7.21
C ILE A 82 14.04 -9.70 -7.27
N ALA A 83 13.63 -10.82 -6.69
CA ALA A 83 14.45 -12.03 -6.54
C ALA A 83 15.17 -12.54 -7.82
N PRO A 84 14.61 -12.38 -9.05
CA PRO A 84 15.27 -12.89 -10.26
C PRO A 84 16.49 -12.09 -10.70
N THR A 85 16.76 -10.90 -10.16
CA THR A 85 17.85 -10.04 -10.62
C THR A 85 18.74 -9.55 -9.48
N SER A 86 20.04 -9.47 -9.74
CA SER A 86 21.03 -8.82 -8.89
C SER A 86 21.46 -7.44 -9.41
N ASP A 87 20.94 -7.00 -10.56
CA ASP A 87 21.19 -5.66 -11.09
C ASP A 87 20.25 -4.65 -10.40
N PRO A 88 20.78 -3.63 -9.69
CA PRO A 88 19.97 -2.64 -8.99
C PRO A 88 19.02 -1.85 -9.90
N VAL A 89 19.40 -1.62 -11.17
CA VAL A 89 18.56 -0.91 -12.15
C VAL A 89 17.34 -1.76 -12.50
N ALA A 90 17.56 -3.03 -12.85
CA ALA A 90 16.49 -3.97 -13.14
C ALA A 90 15.61 -4.22 -11.88
N ALA A 91 16.23 -4.36 -10.72
CA ALA A 91 15.50 -4.57 -9.45
C ALA A 91 14.55 -3.41 -9.12
N LEU A 92 15.02 -2.15 -9.26
CA LEU A 92 14.17 -0.97 -9.04
C LEU A 92 13.05 -0.89 -10.06
N GLN A 93 13.33 -1.21 -11.32
CA GLN A 93 12.32 -1.27 -12.36
C GLN A 93 11.25 -2.31 -12.04
N CYS A 94 11.65 -3.55 -11.70
CA CYS A 94 10.75 -4.64 -11.34
C CYS A 94 9.91 -4.29 -10.10
N ALA A 95 10.52 -3.73 -9.05
CA ALA A 95 9.81 -3.30 -7.84
C ALA A 95 8.76 -2.22 -8.16
N THR A 96 9.13 -1.21 -8.97
CA THR A 96 8.21 -0.13 -9.34
C THR A 96 7.05 -0.65 -10.18
N GLU A 97 7.32 -1.55 -11.15
CA GLU A 97 6.27 -2.19 -11.94
C GLU A 97 5.34 -3.05 -11.09
N ALA A 98 5.89 -3.86 -10.18
CA ALA A 98 5.09 -4.71 -9.28
C ALA A 98 4.16 -3.85 -8.42
N TYR A 99 4.69 -2.77 -7.82
CA TYR A 99 3.89 -1.86 -7.01
C TYR A 99 2.80 -1.15 -7.83
N ALA A 100 3.12 -0.63 -9.01
CA ALA A 100 2.15 0.03 -9.87
C ALA A 100 1.06 -0.95 -10.35
N ARG A 101 1.41 -2.19 -10.71
CA ARG A 101 0.44 -3.25 -11.05
C ARG A 101 -0.43 -3.64 -9.88
N TYR A 102 0.13 -3.67 -8.67
CA TYR A 102 -0.63 -3.93 -7.44
C TYR A 102 -1.71 -2.86 -7.23
N CYS A 103 -1.36 -1.57 -7.40
CA CYS A 103 -2.32 -0.46 -7.34
C CYS A 103 -3.44 -0.56 -8.40
N LEU A 104 -3.15 -1.07 -9.61
CA LEU A 104 -4.16 -1.29 -10.66
C LEU A 104 -5.07 -2.48 -10.33
N ARG A 105 -4.51 -3.55 -9.80
CA ARG A 105 -5.24 -4.76 -9.44
C ARG A 105 -6.14 -4.56 -8.23
N TYR A 106 -5.67 -3.80 -7.24
CA TYR A 106 -6.39 -3.49 -6.01
C TYR A 106 -6.65 -1.98 -5.86
N PRO A 107 -7.64 -1.42 -6.56
CA PRO A 107 -8.01 0.00 -6.41
C PRO A 107 -8.35 0.37 -4.96
N ALA A 108 -8.92 -0.58 -4.19
CA ALA A 108 -9.24 -0.37 -2.78
C ALA A 108 -8.00 -0.16 -1.91
N PHE A 109 -6.89 -0.84 -2.20
CA PHE A 109 -5.60 -0.59 -1.56
C PHE A 109 -5.13 0.85 -1.81
N LEU A 110 -5.16 1.30 -3.08
CA LEU A 110 -4.75 2.65 -3.44
C LEU A 110 -5.59 3.71 -2.74
N ASP A 111 -6.92 3.57 -2.80
CA ASP A 111 -7.87 4.49 -2.16
C ASP A 111 -7.68 4.51 -0.63
N SER A 112 -7.49 3.35 0.00
CA SER A 112 -7.25 3.21 1.44
C SER A 112 -5.92 3.83 1.87
N SER A 113 -4.86 3.60 1.10
CA SER A 113 -3.54 4.19 1.37
C SER A 113 -3.58 5.71 1.26
N MET A 114 -4.25 6.25 0.24
CA MET A 114 -4.47 7.70 0.10
C MET A 114 -5.30 8.27 1.25
N SER A 115 -6.29 7.53 1.75
CA SER A 115 -7.10 7.94 2.91
C SER A 115 -6.27 8.00 4.19
N LEU A 116 -5.40 7.02 4.43
CA LEU A 116 -4.48 7.04 5.58
C LEU A 116 -3.52 8.23 5.52
N MET A 117 -2.98 8.56 4.34
CA MET A 117 -2.06 9.68 4.16
C MET A 117 -2.69 11.06 4.38
N ARG A 118 -4.02 11.18 4.35
CA ARG A 118 -4.73 12.43 4.67
C ARG A 118 -4.77 12.73 6.17
N ARG A 119 -4.63 11.70 7.00
CA ARG A 119 -4.68 11.86 8.46
C ARG A 119 -3.27 12.11 8.98
N PRO A 120 -3.08 13.12 9.84
CA PRO A 120 -1.82 13.28 10.57
C PRO A 120 -1.52 11.99 11.36
N ALA A 121 -0.26 11.56 11.35
CA ALA A 121 0.14 10.31 12.00
C ALA A 121 -0.23 10.28 13.50
N GLY A 122 -0.18 11.42 14.19
CA GLY A 122 -0.59 11.55 15.60
C GLY A 122 -2.07 11.22 15.83
N GLU A 123 -2.96 11.70 14.97
CA GLU A 123 -4.41 11.42 15.09
C GLU A 123 -4.72 9.92 14.95
N LEU A 124 -4.07 9.25 13.99
CA LEU A 124 -4.27 7.83 13.79
C LEU A 124 -3.78 7.01 14.99
N HIS A 125 -2.63 7.39 15.57
CA HIS A 125 -2.06 6.76 16.75
C HIS A 125 -2.96 6.89 17.99
N GLU A 126 -3.76 7.96 18.11
CA GLU A 126 -4.71 8.15 19.21
C GLU A 126 -5.98 7.28 19.05
N ILE A 127 -6.35 6.88 17.83
CA ILE A 127 -7.61 6.20 17.53
C ILE A 127 -7.46 4.67 17.52
N VAL A 128 -6.25 4.16 17.22
CA VAL A 128 -5.97 2.73 17.16
C VAL A 128 -5.03 2.30 18.30
N SER A 129 -5.09 1.03 18.69
CA SER A 129 -4.17 0.50 19.70
C SER A 129 -2.71 0.55 19.23
N GLU A 130 -1.78 0.66 20.16
CA GLU A 130 -0.34 0.66 19.88
C GLU A 130 0.10 -0.57 19.07
N SER A 131 -0.48 -1.73 19.35
CA SER A 131 -0.20 -2.96 18.62
C SER A 131 -0.62 -2.91 17.15
N VAL A 132 -1.74 -2.26 16.84
CA VAL A 132 -2.23 -2.06 15.47
C VAL A 132 -1.39 -1.02 14.75
N TRP A 133 -1.03 0.07 15.43
CA TRP A 133 -0.11 1.08 14.92
C TRP A 133 1.26 0.50 14.55
N LEU A 134 1.82 -0.32 15.43
CA LEU A 134 3.09 -1.00 15.19
C LEU A 134 3.01 -1.96 13.99
N ARG A 135 1.93 -2.73 13.86
CA ARG A 135 1.71 -3.65 12.70
C ARG A 135 1.65 -2.89 11.38
N LEU A 136 0.95 -1.74 11.34
CA LEU A 136 0.93 -0.88 10.15
C LEU A 136 2.33 -0.40 9.79
N GLY A 137 3.07 0.13 10.77
CA GLY A 137 4.44 0.59 10.58
C GLY A 137 5.38 -0.52 10.09
N GLN A 138 5.26 -1.74 10.64
CA GLN A 138 6.03 -2.91 10.19
C GLN A 138 5.66 -3.32 8.77
N GLY A 139 4.37 -3.29 8.40
CA GLY A 139 3.90 -3.58 7.02
C GLY A 139 4.49 -2.60 6.02
N MET A 140 4.42 -1.29 6.32
CA MET A 140 5.02 -0.25 5.47
C MET A 140 6.55 -0.40 5.39
N ALA A 141 7.22 -0.63 6.53
CA ALA A 141 8.68 -0.77 6.56
C ALA A 141 9.16 -1.94 5.70
N ARG A 142 8.47 -3.08 5.71
CA ARG A 142 8.83 -4.22 4.84
C ARG A 142 8.78 -3.88 3.35
N CYS A 143 7.82 -3.08 2.91
CA CYS A 143 7.74 -2.65 1.51
C CYS A 143 8.83 -1.62 1.18
N VAL A 144 8.99 -0.59 2.01
CA VAL A 144 9.88 0.55 1.75
C VAL A 144 11.35 0.15 1.87
N ASP A 145 11.72 -0.72 2.83
CA ASP A 145 13.12 -1.15 3.03
C ASP A 145 13.66 -1.98 1.86
N GLN A 146 12.83 -2.73 1.15
CA GLN A 146 13.25 -3.41 -0.07
C GLN A 146 13.74 -2.40 -1.12
N VAL A 147 12.97 -1.32 -1.33
CA VAL A 147 13.37 -0.23 -2.26
C VAL A 147 14.60 0.51 -1.74
N ALA A 148 14.68 0.83 -0.45
CA ALA A 148 15.85 1.47 0.16
C ALA A 148 17.11 0.61 0.01
N THR A 149 16.98 -0.71 0.09
CA THR A 149 18.10 -1.65 -0.12
C THR A 149 18.60 -1.60 -1.55
N ILE A 150 17.69 -1.64 -2.55
CA ILE A 150 18.05 -1.48 -3.97
C ILE A 150 18.75 -0.14 -4.21
N LEU A 151 18.26 0.94 -3.62
CA LEU A 151 18.86 2.27 -3.77
C LEU A 151 20.26 2.33 -3.16
N ARG A 152 20.50 1.69 -1.99
CA ARG A 152 21.82 1.59 -1.36
C ARG A 152 22.80 0.80 -2.23
N GLU A 153 22.36 -0.31 -2.81
CA GLU A 153 23.19 -1.14 -3.71
C GLU A 153 23.53 -0.39 -5.00
N GLY A 154 22.56 0.24 -5.63
CA GLY A 154 22.77 1.06 -6.83
C GLY A 154 23.68 2.27 -6.58
N GLY A 155 23.58 2.90 -5.41
CA GLY A 155 24.46 3.98 -4.98
C GLY A 155 25.92 3.51 -4.79
N ARG A 156 26.12 2.34 -4.16
CA ARG A 156 27.46 1.72 -4.02
C ARG A 156 28.07 1.33 -5.37
N ALA A 157 27.25 0.93 -6.33
CA ALA A 157 27.68 0.63 -7.68
C ALA A 157 27.88 1.86 -8.57
N GLY A 158 27.61 3.08 -8.09
CA GLY A 158 27.68 4.31 -8.86
C GLY A 158 26.60 4.47 -9.93
N LEU A 159 25.54 3.68 -9.87
CA LEU A 159 24.43 3.68 -10.83
C LEU A 159 23.36 4.71 -10.44
N PHE A 160 23.19 4.96 -9.15
CA PHE A 160 22.18 5.86 -8.60
C PHE A 160 22.83 7.05 -7.87
N ALA A 161 22.27 8.25 -8.06
CA ALA A 161 22.67 9.47 -7.38
C ALA A 161 21.72 9.79 -6.22
N VAL A 162 21.63 8.87 -5.25
CA VAL A 162 20.74 8.97 -4.08
C VAL A 162 21.58 9.15 -2.82
N HIS A 163 21.38 10.28 -2.11
CA HIS A 163 22.16 10.60 -0.92
C HIS A 163 21.64 9.91 0.34
N ASP A 164 20.32 9.87 0.53
CA ASP A 164 19.64 9.19 1.64
C ASP A 164 18.63 8.17 1.06
N PRO A 165 19.01 6.87 0.96
CA PRO A 165 18.17 5.85 0.39
C PRO A 165 16.85 5.63 1.15
N ASP A 166 16.86 5.75 2.48
CA ASP A 166 15.66 5.53 3.29
C ASP A 166 14.65 6.66 3.09
N TYR A 167 15.09 7.91 3.13
CA TYR A 167 14.26 9.06 2.80
C TYR A 167 13.73 8.96 1.36
N PHE A 168 14.61 8.63 0.42
CA PHE A 168 14.26 8.62 -1.00
C PHE A 168 13.28 7.48 -1.36
N ALA A 169 13.38 6.32 -0.72
CA ALA A 169 12.42 5.23 -0.87
C ALA A 169 11.00 5.67 -0.47
N ASN A 170 10.84 6.48 0.58
CA ASN A 170 9.56 7.06 0.96
C ASN A 170 9.02 8.06 -0.07
N ILE A 171 9.91 8.85 -0.72
CA ILE A 171 9.53 9.74 -1.82
C ILE A 171 9.01 8.93 -3.01
N LEU A 172 9.73 7.88 -3.42
CA LEU A 172 9.30 7.01 -4.52
C LEU A 172 8.00 6.29 -4.21
N TRP A 173 7.81 5.80 -2.97
CA TRP A 173 6.55 5.22 -2.51
C TRP A 173 5.38 6.17 -2.73
N THR A 174 5.50 7.40 -2.24
CA THR A 174 4.46 8.44 -2.34
C THR A 174 4.24 8.87 -3.79
N GLN A 175 5.32 9.00 -4.58
CA GLN A 175 5.26 9.35 -5.99
C GLN A 175 4.46 8.32 -6.79
N VAL A 176 4.74 7.02 -6.61
CA VAL A 176 4.01 5.94 -7.30
C VAL A 176 2.54 5.97 -6.93
N LEU A 177 2.19 6.08 -5.63
CA LEU A 177 0.80 6.21 -5.19
C LEU A 177 0.08 7.39 -5.87
N GLY A 178 0.70 8.57 -5.88
CA GLY A 178 0.12 9.77 -6.50
C GLY A 178 -0.08 9.62 -8.00
N VAL A 179 0.90 9.04 -8.71
CA VAL A 179 0.80 8.80 -10.15
C VAL A 179 -0.26 7.73 -10.46
N MET A 180 -0.31 6.65 -9.68
CA MET A 180 -1.31 5.59 -9.86
C MET A 180 -2.72 6.04 -9.51
N HIS A 181 -2.88 7.07 -8.67
CA HIS A 181 -4.18 7.71 -8.47
C HIS A 181 -4.72 8.33 -9.76
N LEU A 182 -3.86 8.94 -10.59
CA LEU A 182 -4.29 9.41 -11.92
C LEU A 182 -4.78 8.26 -12.81
N ALA A 183 -4.11 7.09 -12.75
CA ALA A 183 -4.56 5.89 -13.45
C ALA A 183 -5.92 5.38 -12.92
N ARG A 184 -6.23 5.60 -11.63
CA ARG A 184 -7.50 5.27 -10.99
C ARG A 184 -8.65 6.15 -11.45
N ILE A 185 -8.44 7.48 -11.52
CA ILE A 185 -9.47 8.44 -11.97
C ILE A 185 -9.67 8.47 -13.49
N ARG A 186 -8.70 8.02 -14.28
CA ARG A 186 -8.74 7.90 -15.75
C ARG A 186 -9.05 9.19 -16.52
N VAL A 187 -8.89 10.34 -15.89
CA VAL A 187 -9.20 11.64 -16.48
C VAL A 187 -8.02 12.59 -16.31
N GLY A 188 -7.56 13.14 -17.43
CA GLY A 188 -6.60 14.23 -17.48
C GLY A 188 -7.29 15.53 -17.95
N VAL A 189 -6.62 16.67 -17.69
CA VAL A 189 -7.07 18.00 -18.10
C VAL A 189 -6.05 18.59 -19.06
N ARG A 190 -6.53 19.17 -20.16
CA ARG A 190 -5.72 19.96 -21.10
C ARG A 190 -6.42 21.27 -21.46
N GLN A 191 -5.69 22.21 -21.96
CA GLN A 191 -6.23 23.46 -22.48
C GLN A 191 -6.40 23.32 -24.00
N LEU A 192 -7.63 23.50 -24.53
CA LEU A 192 -7.91 23.51 -25.97
C LEU A 192 -7.59 24.88 -26.58
N ALA A 193 -7.91 25.95 -25.86
CA ALA A 193 -7.61 27.33 -26.20
C ALA A 193 -7.42 28.12 -24.88
N PRO A 194 -6.87 29.33 -24.91
CA PRO A 194 -6.73 30.15 -23.70
C PRO A 194 -8.05 30.26 -22.93
N GLY A 195 -8.07 29.77 -21.68
CA GLY A 195 -9.26 29.77 -20.81
C GLY A 195 -10.30 28.66 -21.10
N VAL A 196 -10.06 27.76 -22.06
CA VAL A 196 -11.00 26.67 -22.42
C VAL A 196 -10.42 25.31 -22.00
N PRO A 197 -10.78 24.78 -20.82
CA PRO A 197 -10.32 23.45 -20.39
C PRO A 197 -11.08 22.33 -21.14
N ALA A 198 -10.41 21.20 -21.34
CA ALA A 198 -11.01 19.98 -21.83
C ALA A 198 -10.50 18.78 -21.03
N LEU A 199 -11.36 17.79 -20.87
CA LEU A 199 -11.02 16.50 -20.30
C LEU A 199 -10.56 15.55 -21.40
N PHE A 200 -9.63 14.66 -21.06
CA PHE A 200 -9.23 13.57 -21.93
C PHE A 200 -9.04 12.27 -21.13
N THR A 201 -9.23 11.15 -21.78
CA THR A 201 -9.09 9.84 -21.16
C THR A 201 -7.60 9.53 -20.98
N VAL A 202 -7.29 8.99 -19.82
CA VAL A 202 -5.94 8.52 -19.44
C VAL A 202 -5.95 7.00 -19.35
N GLU A 203 -5.06 6.36 -20.11
CA GLU A 203 -4.92 4.91 -20.10
C GLU A 203 -4.03 4.43 -18.96
N PRO A 204 -4.55 3.56 -18.04
CA PRO A 204 -3.81 3.11 -16.87
C PRO A 204 -2.44 2.51 -17.17
N GLU A 205 -2.36 1.68 -18.20
CA GLU A 205 -1.11 1.06 -18.64
C GLU A 205 -0.06 2.07 -19.12
N GLN A 206 -0.51 3.15 -19.76
CA GLN A 206 0.38 4.22 -20.18
C GLN A 206 0.92 4.99 -18.97
N ILE A 207 0.06 5.26 -17.99
CA ILE A 207 0.47 5.90 -16.73
C ILE A 207 1.50 5.04 -15.98
N MET A 208 1.25 3.75 -15.87
CA MET A 208 2.18 2.81 -15.22
C MET A 208 3.56 2.86 -15.90
N ARG A 209 3.63 2.72 -17.24
CA ARG A 209 4.89 2.79 -17.97
C ARG A 209 5.60 4.15 -17.79
N THR A 210 4.84 5.23 -17.73
CA THR A 210 5.39 6.57 -17.51
C THR A 210 5.90 6.72 -16.08
N CYS A 211 5.19 6.15 -15.10
CA CYS A 211 5.59 6.13 -13.70
C CYS A 211 6.96 5.44 -13.53
N VAL A 212 7.13 4.25 -14.11
CA VAL A 212 8.41 3.52 -14.07
C VAL A 212 9.53 4.36 -14.66
N LYS A 213 9.33 4.94 -15.85
CA LYS A 213 10.32 5.83 -16.47
C LYS A 213 10.69 7.04 -15.60
N ALA A 214 9.68 7.64 -14.96
CA ALA A 214 9.91 8.80 -14.09
C ALA A 214 10.72 8.41 -12.84
N VAL A 215 10.41 7.27 -12.21
CA VAL A 215 11.18 6.74 -11.08
C VAL A 215 12.62 6.50 -11.49
N MET A 216 12.87 5.82 -12.60
CA MET A 216 14.23 5.55 -13.09
C MET A 216 15.00 6.85 -13.37
N ALA A 217 14.40 7.81 -14.08
CA ALA A 217 15.03 9.09 -14.36
C ALA A 217 15.36 9.91 -13.10
N THR A 218 14.61 9.70 -12.00
CA THR A 218 14.84 10.43 -10.74
C THR A 218 16.06 9.92 -9.96
N VAL A 219 16.44 8.64 -10.15
CA VAL A 219 17.55 8.01 -9.42
C VAL A 219 18.84 7.92 -10.21
N GLU A 220 18.78 8.05 -11.55
CA GLU A 220 19.96 7.90 -12.41
C GLU A 220 21.07 8.90 -12.05
N ALA A 221 22.30 8.38 -11.94
CA ALA A 221 23.47 9.24 -11.80
C ALA A 221 23.71 10.03 -13.09
N PRO A 222 24.15 11.30 -13.02
CA PRO A 222 24.54 12.07 -14.18
C PRO A 222 25.62 11.29 -14.95
N ARG A 223 25.43 11.08 -16.28
CA ARG A 223 26.47 10.47 -17.11
C ARG A 223 27.68 11.39 -17.15
N PRO A 224 28.89 10.90 -16.90
CA PRO A 224 30.08 11.72 -17.12
C PRO A 224 30.13 12.11 -18.59
N HIS A 225 30.35 13.40 -18.86
CA HIS A 225 30.54 13.98 -20.19
C HIS A 225 31.89 13.55 -20.79
#